data_b8f97242528dd26f2d4982989ffa36be
#
_entry.id   b8f97242528dd26f2d4982989ffa36be
#
_cell.length_a   1.000
_cell.length_b   1.000
_cell.length_c   1.000
_cell.angle_alpha   90.00
_cell.angle_beta   90.00
_cell.angle_gamma   90.00
#
_symmetry.space_group_name_H-M   'P 1'
#
loop_
_entity.id
_entity.type
_entity.pdbx_description
1 polymer ?
#
loop_
_entity_poly.entity_id
_entity_poly.type
_entity_poly.pdbx_seq_one_letter_code
_entity_poly.pdbx_strand_id
1 'polypeptide(L)'
;MIGKPCKSIAAYGSLKWFKKENAPEGSTNRCSDGCTVEKTCPYSALKIYNQPDGWSSVFDFPDDTSKHEEYLLEQLKTTNYGRCVYRMDNDQPDHYVTSMEFEDEITANFSMEAFTSYHGRRTRIMGSHGDITGDMTEFTHTDFLTGTITKWDISVDEDNNSGYQGSGHGGGDWGLVTDFINAVKKQDPNLLTSTIDASVESHIMGFIAEKSRKTKQTIPIQLT
;
A
#
# COMPACT_ATOMS: atom_id res chain seq x y z
N MET A 1 -15.37 -0.81 2.70
CA MET A 1 -15.89 -0.96 1.33
C MET A 1 -16.95 -2.07 1.21
N ILE A 2 -16.68 -3.30 1.60
CA ILE A 2 -17.63 -4.43 1.44
C ILE A 2 -18.74 -4.38 2.47
N GLY A 3 -18.44 -4.02 3.73
CA GLY A 3 -19.44 -3.87 4.80
C GLY A 3 -20.07 -5.19 5.27
N LYS A 4 -19.41 -6.32 4.98
CA LYS A 4 -19.82 -7.67 5.37
C LYS A 4 -18.63 -8.42 5.95
N PRO A 5 -18.84 -9.31 6.94
CA PRO A 5 -17.80 -10.15 7.51
C PRO A 5 -17.14 -11.05 6.46
N CYS A 6 -15.83 -11.23 6.56
CA CYS A 6 -15.09 -12.16 5.72
C CYS A 6 -15.23 -13.59 6.27
N LYS A 7 -15.58 -14.55 5.40
CA LYS A 7 -15.81 -15.96 5.74
C LYS A 7 -14.57 -16.83 5.56
N SER A 8 -13.83 -16.60 4.48
CA SER A 8 -12.67 -17.43 4.14
C SER A 8 -11.66 -16.71 3.28
N ILE A 9 -10.39 -17.10 3.40
CA ILE A 9 -9.27 -16.52 2.63
C ILE A 9 -8.40 -17.63 2.08
N ALA A 10 -8.07 -17.53 0.78
CA ALA A 10 -7.01 -18.27 0.11
C ALA A 10 -5.91 -17.30 -0.31
N ALA A 11 -4.64 -17.58 0.03
CA ALA A 11 -3.53 -16.72 -0.28
C ALA A 11 -2.31 -17.47 -0.82
N TYR A 12 -1.64 -16.84 -1.78
CA TYR A 12 -0.40 -17.33 -2.39
C TYR A 12 0.60 -16.18 -2.48
N GLY A 13 1.86 -16.50 -2.34
CA GLY A 13 2.95 -15.56 -2.41
C GLY A 13 4.24 -16.14 -1.86
N SER A 14 5.36 -15.57 -2.24
CA SER A 14 6.67 -15.97 -1.72
C SER A 14 7.68 -14.85 -1.90
N LEU A 15 8.78 -14.93 -1.17
CA LEU A 15 9.98 -14.20 -1.50
C LEU A 15 10.70 -15.00 -2.59
N LYS A 16 10.64 -14.52 -3.83
CA LYS A 16 11.16 -15.23 -5.00
C LYS A 16 12.37 -14.54 -5.61
N TRP A 17 12.30 -13.23 -5.75
CA TRP A 17 13.28 -12.46 -6.50
C TRP A 17 14.35 -11.82 -5.62
N PHE A 18 13.95 -11.15 -4.54
CA PHE A 18 14.87 -10.43 -3.65
C PHE A 18 15.59 -11.37 -2.68
N LYS A 19 16.36 -12.29 -3.25
CA LYS A 19 17.15 -13.30 -2.54
C LYS A 19 18.60 -13.24 -2.94
N LYS A 20 19.47 -13.73 -2.05
CA LYS A 20 20.92 -13.74 -2.25
C LYS A 20 21.35 -14.51 -3.50
N GLU A 21 20.66 -15.61 -3.82
CA GLU A 21 20.92 -16.39 -5.02
C GLU A 21 20.66 -15.68 -6.34
N ASN A 22 19.82 -14.63 -6.31
CA ASN A 22 19.50 -13.79 -7.46
C ASN A 22 20.33 -12.49 -7.47
N ALA A 23 21.22 -12.30 -6.51
CA ALA A 23 22.05 -11.10 -6.48
C ALA A 23 22.96 -11.07 -7.71
N PRO A 24 22.98 -9.97 -8.49
CA PRO A 24 23.87 -9.87 -9.64
C PRO A 24 25.34 -10.05 -9.24
N GLU A 25 26.12 -10.69 -10.11
CA GLU A 25 27.56 -10.82 -9.91
C GLU A 25 28.20 -9.43 -9.78
N GLY A 26 29.10 -9.27 -8.80
CA GLY A 26 29.70 -7.98 -8.48
C GLY A 26 28.86 -7.06 -7.61
N SER A 27 27.65 -7.49 -7.19
CA SER A 27 26.87 -6.75 -6.19
C SER A 27 27.50 -6.84 -4.80
N THR A 28 27.42 -5.74 -4.05
CA THR A 28 27.94 -5.62 -2.67
C THR A 28 26.80 -5.68 -1.64
N ASN A 29 27.13 -5.61 -0.36
CA ASN A 29 26.13 -5.60 0.71
C ASN A 29 25.32 -4.30 0.75
N ARG A 30 25.89 -3.19 0.27
CA ARG A 30 25.24 -1.89 0.13
C ARG A 30 25.52 -1.34 -1.25
N CYS A 31 24.61 -0.55 -1.80
CA CYS A 31 24.80 0.09 -3.10
C CYS A 31 25.98 1.06 -3.10
N SER A 32 26.31 1.66 -1.94
CA SER A 32 27.43 2.59 -1.74
C SER A 32 28.81 1.93 -1.61
N ASP A 33 28.92 0.59 -1.49
CA ASP A 33 30.17 -0.12 -1.19
C ASP A 33 30.95 -0.51 -2.45
N GLY A 34 30.88 0.29 -3.51
CA GLY A 34 31.55 0.01 -4.76
C GLY A 34 30.91 -1.10 -5.59
N CYS A 35 29.58 -1.20 -5.52
CA CYS A 35 28.80 -2.15 -6.31
C CYS A 35 29.02 -1.93 -7.81
N THR A 36 29.62 -2.93 -8.51
CA THR A 36 29.99 -2.79 -9.92
C THR A 36 28.78 -2.78 -10.85
N VAL A 37 27.62 -3.28 -10.40
CA VAL A 37 26.36 -3.30 -11.15
C VAL A 37 25.40 -2.18 -10.77
N GLU A 38 25.83 -1.24 -9.91
CA GLU A 38 24.98 -0.15 -9.39
C GLU A 38 24.30 0.62 -10.53
N LYS A 39 25.06 0.99 -11.57
CA LYS A 39 24.56 1.81 -12.70
C LYS A 39 23.47 1.12 -13.53
N THR A 40 23.45 -0.20 -13.57
CA THR A 40 22.49 -0.99 -14.35
C THR A 40 21.42 -1.64 -13.48
N CYS A 41 21.58 -1.61 -12.15
CA CYS A 41 20.62 -2.19 -11.21
C CYS A 41 19.34 -1.32 -11.15
N PRO A 42 18.15 -1.88 -11.45
CA PRO A 42 16.89 -1.14 -11.33
C PRO A 42 16.51 -0.85 -9.86
N TYR A 43 17.12 -1.56 -8.92
CA TYR A 43 16.84 -1.46 -7.48
C TYR A 43 17.96 -0.76 -6.71
N SER A 44 18.77 0.05 -7.39
CA SER A 44 19.83 0.81 -6.73
C SER A 44 19.23 1.82 -5.75
N ALA A 45 19.61 1.71 -4.47
CA ALA A 45 19.22 2.66 -3.45
C ALA A 45 19.68 4.10 -3.77
N LEU A 46 20.87 4.23 -4.40
CA LEU A 46 21.41 5.54 -4.83
C LEU A 46 20.50 6.21 -5.88
N LYS A 47 19.77 5.44 -6.69
CA LYS A 47 18.82 5.97 -7.66
C LYS A 47 17.45 6.21 -7.03
N ILE A 48 16.92 5.21 -6.31
CA ILE A 48 15.56 5.23 -5.76
C ILE A 48 15.38 6.39 -4.79
N TYR A 49 16.37 6.63 -3.92
CA TYR A 49 16.27 7.68 -2.91
C TYR A 49 16.77 9.06 -3.37
N ASN A 50 17.43 9.14 -4.54
CA ASN A 50 17.90 10.41 -5.11
C ASN A 50 16.96 11.00 -6.17
N GLN A 51 15.75 10.46 -6.33
CA GLN A 51 14.77 11.01 -7.26
C GLN A 51 13.87 12.01 -6.54
N PRO A 52 13.51 13.15 -7.18
CA PRO A 52 12.63 14.16 -6.56
C PRO A 52 11.28 13.60 -6.09
N ASP A 53 10.71 12.67 -6.88
CA ASP A 53 9.45 11.98 -6.58
C ASP A 53 9.67 10.60 -5.95
N GLY A 54 10.88 10.34 -5.47
CA GLY A 54 11.27 9.05 -4.91
C GLY A 54 10.90 8.91 -3.43
N TRP A 55 11.41 7.84 -2.85
CA TRP A 55 11.22 7.50 -1.43
C TRP A 55 12.07 8.36 -0.46
N SER A 56 12.55 9.53 -0.91
CA SER A 56 13.38 10.43 -0.10
C SER A 56 12.66 10.94 1.16
N SER A 57 11.33 10.96 1.17
CA SER A 57 10.50 11.38 2.32
C SER A 57 10.66 10.51 3.57
N VAL A 58 11.35 9.35 3.47
CA VAL A 58 11.69 8.53 4.65
C VAL A 58 12.87 9.09 5.45
N PHE A 59 13.52 10.16 4.97
CA PHE A 59 14.65 10.81 5.62
C PHE A 59 14.28 12.22 6.05
N ASP A 60 14.72 12.59 7.24
CA ASP A 60 14.61 13.96 7.76
C ASP A 60 15.78 14.80 7.23
N PHE A 61 15.62 15.35 6.03
CA PHE A 61 16.65 16.16 5.41
C PHE A 61 16.89 17.47 6.19
N PRO A 62 18.15 17.96 6.23
CA PRO A 62 18.42 19.27 6.78
C PRO A 62 17.80 20.38 5.91
N ASP A 63 17.49 21.54 6.51
CA ASP A 63 16.95 22.71 5.79
C ASP A 63 17.88 23.22 4.68
N ASP A 64 19.19 23.05 4.86
CA ASP A 64 20.20 23.42 3.88
C ASP A 64 20.27 22.39 2.74
N THR A 65 19.61 22.70 1.64
CA THR A 65 19.52 21.82 0.46
C THR A 65 20.88 21.46 -0.15
N SER A 66 21.91 22.30 0.05
CA SER A 66 23.26 22.00 -0.44
C SER A 66 23.89 20.77 0.24
N LYS A 67 23.37 20.35 1.38
CA LYS A 67 23.81 19.18 2.16
C LYS A 67 23.01 17.91 1.89
N HIS A 68 21.94 17.97 1.10
CA HIS A 68 21.05 16.84 0.89
C HIS A 68 21.76 15.62 0.32
N GLU A 69 22.63 15.79 -0.67
CA GLU A 69 23.36 14.69 -1.29
C GLU A 69 24.31 14.00 -0.28
N GLU A 70 25.09 14.79 0.46
CA GLU A 70 25.99 14.26 1.48
C GLU A 70 25.22 13.53 2.58
N TYR A 71 24.14 14.15 3.06
CA TYR A 71 23.25 13.56 4.06
C TYR A 71 22.64 12.23 3.58
N LEU A 72 22.09 12.20 2.36
CA LEU A 72 21.53 10.98 1.77
C LEU A 72 22.58 9.87 1.69
N LEU A 73 23.77 10.17 1.19
CA LEU A 73 24.85 9.19 1.10
C LEU A 73 25.22 8.62 2.47
N GLU A 74 25.27 9.45 3.51
CA GLU A 74 25.52 8.99 4.88
C GLU A 74 24.39 8.09 5.40
N GLN A 75 23.11 8.46 5.16
CA GLN A 75 21.98 7.63 5.52
C GLN A 75 22.02 6.26 4.81
N LEU A 76 22.37 6.25 3.52
CA LEU A 76 22.49 5.00 2.77
C LEU A 76 23.69 4.13 3.18
N LYS A 77 24.73 4.73 3.78
CA LYS A 77 25.84 3.96 4.36
C LYS A 77 25.50 3.33 5.71
N THR A 78 24.67 3.98 6.51
CA THR A 78 24.49 3.62 7.92
C THR A 78 23.16 2.94 8.23
N THR A 79 22.11 3.23 7.46
CA THR A 79 20.75 2.70 7.71
C THR A 79 20.45 1.46 6.85
N ASN A 80 19.33 0.80 7.13
CA ASN A 80 18.86 -0.33 6.32
C ASN A 80 18.47 0.07 4.89
N TYR A 81 18.15 1.32 4.62
CA TYR A 81 17.74 1.82 3.31
C TYR A 81 18.84 1.66 2.23
N GLY A 82 20.10 1.66 2.61
CA GLY A 82 21.20 1.48 1.66
C GLY A 82 21.61 0.01 1.44
N ARG A 83 21.01 -0.95 2.16
CA ARG A 83 21.31 -2.38 1.97
C ARG A 83 20.84 -2.86 0.60
N CYS A 84 21.62 -3.76 0.00
CA CYS A 84 21.23 -4.40 -1.24
C CYS A 84 19.96 -5.23 -1.05
N VAL A 85 18.93 -5.00 -1.86
CA VAL A 85 17.63 -5.71 -1.76
C VAL A 85 17.76 -7.22 -1.87
N TYR A 86 18.77 -7.72 -2.59
CA TYR A 86 19.05 -9.15 -2.72
C TYR A 86 19.73 -9.76 -1.49
N ARG A 87 20.24 -8.92 -0.57
CA ARG A 87 21.00 -9.34 0.60
C ARG A 87 20.33 -8.98 1.92
N MET A 88 19.03 -8.67 1.83
CA MET A 88 18.19 -8.48 3.01
C MET A 88 17.94 -9.83 3.69
N ASP A 89 17.65 -9.77 4.97
CA ASP A 89 17.40 -10.92 5.85
C ASP A 89 15.92 -11.08 6.22
N ASN A 90 15.02 -10.40 5.46
CA ASN A 90 13.59 -10.54 5.62
C ASN A 90 13.05 -11.77 4.89
N ASP A 91 11.87 -12.25 5.28
CA ASP A 91 11.14 -13.36 4.67
C ASP A 91 9.80 -12.90 4.03
N GLN A 92 9.65 -11.59 3.84
CA GLN A 92 8.42 -11.01 3.30
C GLN A 92 8.26 -11.37 1.82
N PRO A 93 7.04 -11.71 1.37
CA PRO A 93 6.78 -11.99 -0.03
C PRO A 93 7.04 -10.76 -0.90
N ASP A 94 7.67 -10.96 -2.05
CA ASP A 94 7.85 -9.94 -3.08
C ASP A 94 6.74 -9.95 -4.15
N HIS A 95 5.86 -10.96 -4.09
CA HIS A 95 4.60 -11.04 -4.82
C HIS A 95 3.57 -11.76 -3.95
N TYR A 96 2.31 -11.31 -4.00
CA TYR A 96 1.26 -11.81 -3.13
C TYR A 96 -0.11 -11.65 -3.77
N VAL A 97 -0.93 -12.68 -3.69
CA VAL A 97 -2.33 -12.64 -4.11
C VAL A 97 -3.21 -13.28 -3.05
N THR A 98 -4.40 -12.71 -2.86
CA THR A 98 -5.45 -13.31 -2.03
C THR A 98 -6.76 -13.34 -2.77
N SER A 99 -7.55 -14.37 -2.49
CA SER A 99 -8.97 -14.45 -2.82
C SER A 99 -9.75 -14.59 -1.52
N MET A 100 -10.79 -13.80 -1.38
CA MET A 100 -11.60 -13.69 -0.17
C MET A 100 -13.06 -13.89 -0.49
N GLU A 101 -13.74 -14.62 0.35
CA GLU A 101 -15.19 -14.78 0.33
C GLU A 101 -15.78 -14.11 1.57
N PHE A 102 -16.81 -13.32 1.37
CA PHE A 102 -17.56 -12.62 2.40
C PHE A 102 -18.97 -13.18 2.54
N GLU A 103 -19.73 -12.72 3.53
CA GLU A 103 -21.16 -13.00 3.58
C GLU A 103 -21.87 -12.53 2.32
N ASP A 104 -23.06 -13.05 2.07
CA ASP A 104 -23.88 -12.78 0.88
C ASP A 104 -23.16 -13.13 -0.45
N GLU A 105 -22.22 -14.09 -0.42
CA GLU A 105 -21.48 -14.58 -1.58
C GLU A 105 -20.64 -13.50 -2.30
N ILE A 106 -20.31 -12.41 -1.60
CA ILE A 106 -19.45 -11.38 -2.13
C ILE A 106 -18.00 -11.88 -2.16
N THR A 107 -17.31 -11.63 -3.24
CA THR A 107 -15.90 -12.02 -3.40
C THR A 107 -15.00 -10.83 -3.64
N ALA A 108 -13.76 -10.91 -3.18
CA ALA A 108 -12.72 -9.93 -3.46
C ALA A 108 -11.37 -10.60 -3.74
N ASN A 109 -10.57 -9.94 -4.56
CA ASN A 109 -9.19 -10.30 -4.79
C ASN A 109 -8.27 -9.13 -4.44
N PHE A 110 -7.10 -9.44 -3.93
CA PHE A 110 -6.04 -8.48 -3.70
C PHE A 110 -4.75 -9.02 -4.29
N SER A 111 -3.96 -8.16 -4.94
CA SER A 111 -2.60 -8.47 -5.38
C SER A 111 -1.63 -7.40 -4.94
N MET A 112 -0.41 -7.80 -4.60
CA MET A 112 0.72 -6.95 -4.29
C MET A 112 1.94 -7.47 -5.03
N GLU A 113 2.64 -6.56 -5.71
CA GLU A 113 3.86 -6.85 -6.44
C GLU A 113 4.95 -5.83 -6.07
N ALA A 114 6.12 -6.32 -5.71
CA ALA A 114 7.26 -5.45 -5.41
C ALA A 114 7.95 -4.92 -6.69
N PHE A 115 7.65 -5.50 -7.86
CA PHE A 115 8.21 -5.09 -9.16
C PHE A 115 7.10 -4.61 -10.09
N THR A 116 6.63 -3.39 -9.83
CA THR A 116 5.60 -2.75 -10.62
C THR A 116 6.03 -1.32 -10.97
N SER A 117 5.60 -0.86 -12.13
CA SER A 117 5.77 0.53 -12.54
C SER A 117 4.72 1.46 -11.92
N TYR A 118 3.68 0.90 -11.33
CA TYR A 118 2.60 1.65 -10.72
C TYR A 118 2.79 1.73 -9.20
N HIS A 119 2.88 2.94 -8.70
CA HIS A 119 3.01 3.23 -7.27
C HIS A 119 1.64 3.68 -6.75
N GLY A 120 0.86 2.77 -6.16
CA GLY A 120 -0.45 3.11 -5.63
C GLY A 120 -1.39 1.92 -5.55
N ARG A 121 -2.66 2.20 -5.38
CA ARG A 121 -3.72 1.19 -5.24
C ARG A 121 -4.72 1.39 -6.37
N ARG A 122 -4.78 0.41 -7.29
CA ARG A 122 -5.86 0.35 -8.27
C ARG A 122 -6.99 -0.50 -7.70
N THR A 123 -8.18 0.04 -7.75
CA THR A 123 -9.37 -0.60 -7.22
C THR A 123 -10.43 -0.73 -8.31
N ARG A 124 -11.07 -1.88 -8.37
CA ARG A 124 -12.28 -2.08 -9.16
C ARG A 124 -13.35 -2.72 -8.29
N ILE A 125 -14.53 -2.12 -8.29
CA ILE A 125 -15.72 -2.64 -7.62
C ILE A 125 -16.74 -2.94 -8.71
N MET A 126 -17.19 -4.19 -8.79
CA MET A 126 -18.15 -4.64 -9.79
C MET A 126 -19.45 -5.04 -9.09
N GLY A 127 -20.52 -4.35 -9.41
CA GLY A 127 -21.85 -4.61 -8.90
C GLY A 127 -22.82 -4.96 -10.02
N SER A 128 -24.03 -5.39 -9.67
CA SER A 128 -25.08 -5.77 -10.63
C SER A 128 -25.68 -4.56 -11.38
N HIS A 129 -25.53 -3.35 -10.86
CA HIS A 129 -26.10 -2.13 -11.42
C HIS A 129 -25.07 -1.12 -11.91
N GLY A 130 -23.79 -1.40 -11.71
CA GLY A 130 -22.70 -0.53 -12.14
C GLY A 130 -21.34 -1.06 -11.73
N ASP A 131 -20.30 -0.40 -12.20
CA ASP A 131 -18.94 -0.63 -11.72
C ASP A 131 -18.23 0.67 -11.36
N ILE A 132 -17.24 0.56 -10.49
CA ILE A 132 -16.34 1.65 -10.12
C ILE A 132 -14.92 1.18 -10.39
N THR A 133 -14.15 2.02 -11.09
CA THR A 133 -12.72 1.82 -11.30
C THR A 133 -11.97 3.07 -10.90
N GLY A 134 -10.85 2.92 -10.26
CA GLY A 134 -10.05 4.06 -9.87
C GLY A 134 -8.80 3.71 -9.07
N ASP A 135 -8.24 4.73 -8.49
CA ASP A 135 -7.08 4.65 -7.60
C ASP A 135 -7.26 5.54 -6.36
N MET A 136 -6.17 6.08 -5.84
CA MET A 136 -6.21 6.94 -4.66
C MET A 136 -6.58 8.40 -4.97
N THR A 137 -6.64 8.78 -6.24
CA THR A 137 -6.84 10.17 -6.70
C THR A 137 -8.09 10.31 -7.56
N GLU A 138 -8.27 9.41 -8.50
CA GLU A 138 -9.36 9.46 -9.45
C GLU A 138 -10.20 8.19 -9.38
N PHE A 139 -11.52 8.32 -9.57
CA PHE A 139 -12.37 7.16 -9.81
C PHE A 139 -13.48 7.47 -10.81
N THR A 140 -13.90 6.42 -11.50
CA THR A 140 -14.96 6.46 -12.51
C THR A 140 -16.05 5.47 -12.12
N HIS A 141 -17.28 5.93 -12.07
CA HIS A 141 -18.47 5.11 -11.89
C HIS A 141 -19.23 5.02 -13.22
N THR A 142 -19.62 3.82 -13.59
CA THR A 142 -20.49 3.55 -14.74
C THR A 142 -21.80 2.96 -14.23
N ASP A 143 -22.91 3.65 -14.48
CA ASP A 143 -24.26 3.15 -14.19
C ASP A 143 -24.76 2.32 -15.38
N PHE A 144 -25.10 1.05 -15.14
CA PHE A 144 -25.50 0.11 -16.21
C PHE A 144 -26.93 0.36 -16.70
N LEU A 145 -27.79 0.97 -15.88
CA LEU A 145 -29.17 1.27 -16.28
C LEU A 145 -29.24 2.44 -17.27
N THR A 146 -28.48 3.48 -16.99
CA THR A 146 -28.52 4.73 -17.78
C THR A 146 -27.39 4.85 -18.79
N GLY A 147 -26.32 4.05 -18.64
CA GLY A 147 -25.07 4.20 -19.38
C GLY A 147 -24.29 5.45 -18.98
N THR A 148 -24.69 6.13 -17.91
CA THR A 148 -24.01 7.33 -17.43
C THR A 148 -22.64 7.00 -16.86
N ILE A 149 -21.63 7.77 -17.25
CA ILE A 149 -20.27 7.69 -16.72
C ILE A 149 -19.98 8.96 -15.93
N THR A 150 -19.72 8.81 -14.65
CA THR A 150 -19.33 9.92 -13.75
C THR A 150 -17.89 9.74 -13.31
N LYS A 151 -17.09 10.81 -13.37
CA LYS A 151 -15.71 10.83 -12.94
C LYS A 151 -15.55 11.80 -11.77
N TRP A 152 -14.74 11.38 -10.80
CA TRP A 152 -14.30 12.21 -9.69
C TRP A 152 -12.78 12.24 -9.67
N ASP A 153 -12.24 13.42 -9.42
CA ASP A 153 -10.83 13.66 -9.22
C ASP A 153 -10.68 14.51 -7.95
N ILE A 154 -10.17 13.92 -6.88
CA ILE A 154 -10.05 14.59 -5.59
C ILE A 154 -9.05 15.76 -5.61
N SER A 155 -8.16 15.82 -6.61
CA SER A 155 -7.20 16.92 -6.75
C SER A 155 -7.83 18.23 -7.19
N VAL A 156 -9.02 18.15 -7.84
CA VAL A 156 -9.77 19.31 -8.36
C VAL A 156 -11.11 19.52 -7.64
N ASP A 157 -11.46 18.67 -6.69
CA ASP A 157 -12.69 18.76 -5.91
C ASP A 157 -12.57 19.91 -4.89
N GLU A 158 -13.27 21.02 -5.17
CA GLU A 158 -13.25 22.22 -4.33
C GLU A 158 -13.83 21.98 -2.94
N ASP A 159 -14.77 21.04 -2.78
CA ASP A 159 -15.33 20.64 -1.49
C ASP A 159 -14.32 19.91 -0.59
N ASN A 160 -13.34 19.26 -1.16
CA ASN A 160 -12.19 18.66 -0.46
C ASN A 160 -11.07 19.66 -0.14
N ASN A 161 -11.18 20.90 -0.59
CA ASN A 161 -10.21 21.97 -0.31
C ASN A 161 -10.34 22.52 1.13
N SER A 162 -10.69 21.66 2.07
CA SER A 162 -10.79 21.93 3.51
C SER A 162 -9.42 22.16 4.18
N GLY A 163 -8.50 22.84 3.52
CA GLY A 163 -7.29 23.37 4.13
C GLY A 163 -6.22 22.33 4.52
N TYR A 164 -6.36 21.07 4.12
CA TYR A 164 -5.49 19.99 4.58
C TYR A 164 -4.82 19.17 3.47
N GLN A 165 -4.36 19.83 2.42
CA GLN A 165 -3.57 19.20 1.34
C GLN A 165 -2.24 18.59 1.80
N GLY A 166 -1.88 18.66 3.07
CA GLY A 166 -0.62 18.18 3.64
C GLY A 166 -0.75 17.02 4.63
N SER A 167 -1.96 16.49 4.90
CA SER A 167 -2.08 15.35 5.80
C SER A 167 -1.75 14.04 5.07
N GLY A 168 -1.14 13.09 5.80
CA GLY A 168 -0.80 11.78 5.28
C GLY A 168 -1.97 11.03 4.64
N HIS A 169 -1.66 10.07 3.78
CA HIS A 169 -2.63 9.21 3.10
C HIS A 169 -3.67 9.97 2.25
N GLY A 170 -3.27 11.08 1.60
CA GLY A 170 -4.14 11.87 0.74
C GLY A 170 -5.33 12.50 1.48
N GLY A 171 -5.12 12.92 2.73
CA GLY A 171 -6.17 13.52 3.57
C GLY A 171 -6.95 12.53 4.43
N GLY A 172 -6.72 11.22 4.27
CA GLY A 172 -7.44 10.18 5.01
C GLY A 172 -7.26 10.26 6.53
N ASP A 173 -6.07 10.63 7.00
CA ASP A 173 -5.81 10.80 8.44
C ASP A 173 -6.63 11.95 9.03
N TRP A 174 -6.77 13.05 8.30
CA TRP A 174 -7.63 14.16 8.71
C TRP A 174 -9.12 13.80 8.69
N GLY A 175 -9.55 13.07 7.66
CA GLY A 175 -10.91 12.56 7.57
C GLY A 175 -11.27 11.71 8.78
N LEU A 176 -10.41 10.79 9.16
CA LEU A 176 -10.60 9.92 10.33
C LEU A 176 -10.74 10.72 11.63
N VAL A 177 -9.86 11.71 11.85
CA VAL A 177 -9.93 12.58 13.03
C VAL A 177 -11.21 13.43 13.03
N THR A 178 -11.61 13.94 11.88
CA THR A 178 -12.83 14.74 11.72
C THR A 178 -14.08 13.92 12.03
N ASP A 179 -14.18 12.70 11.51
CA ASP A 179 -15.28 11.77 11.78
C ASP A 179 -15.37 11.45 13.27
N PHE A 180 -14.24 11.18 13.91
CA PHE A 180 -14.19 10.91 15.34
C PHE A 180 -14.70 12.12 16.16
N ILE A 181 -14.21 13.33 15.88
CA ILE A 181 -14.65 14.55 16.56
C ILE A 181 -16.13 14.77 16.38
N ASN A 182 -16.65 14.57 15.16
CA ASN A 182 -18.08 14.74 14.85
C ASN A 182 -18.93 13.70 15.59
N ALA A 183 -18.51 12.43 15.63
CA ALA A 183 -19.19 11.38 16.37
C ALA A 183 -19.27 11.70 17.86
N VAL A 184 -18.18 12.16 18.46
CA VAL A 184 -18.13 12.57 19.88
C VAL A 184 -19.05 13.78 20.14
N LYS A 185 -18.97 14.83 19.31
CA LYS A 185 -19.79 16.04 19.48
C LYS A 185 -21.29 15.77 19.36
N LYS A 186 -21.67 14.87 18.45
CA LYS A 186 -23.08 14.52 18.21
C LYS A 186 -23.55 13.34 19.06
N GLN A 187 -22.64 12.71 19.81
CA GLN A 187 -22.87 11.46 20.58
C GLN A 187 -23.50 10.35 19.71
N ASP A 188 -23.06 10.27 18.45
CA ASP A 188 -23.54 9.31 17.46
C ASP A 188 -22.36 8.50 16.87
N PRO A 189 -22.18 7.23 17.29
CA PRO A 189 -21.12 6.38 16.77
C PRO A 189 -21.32 5.96 15.31
N ASN A 190 -22.54 6.11 14.75
CA ASN A 190 -22.78 5.75 13.35
C ASN A 190 -22.12 6.72 12.35
N LEU A 191 -21.60 7.84 12.85
CA LEU A 191 -20.81 8.79 12.05
C LEU A 191 -19.35 8.33 11.85
N LEU A 192 -18.91 7.27 12.53
CA LEU A 192 -17.58 6.73 12.32
C LEU A 192 -17.51 5.94 11.01
N THR A 193 -16.62 6.34 10.11
CA THR A 193 -16.34 5.62 8.86
C THR A 193 -15.46 4.39 9.09
N SER A 194 -14.75 4.35 10.21
CA SER A 194 -13.95 3.19 10.65
C SER A 194 -14.15 2.95 12.13
N THR A 195 -14.52 1.72 12.49
CA THR A 195 -14.72 1.29 13.88
C THR A 195 -13.57 0.38 14.33
N ILE A 196 -13.42 0.21 15.65
CA ILE A 196 -12.44 -0.73 16.20
C ILE A 196 -12.71 -2.17 15.75
N ASP A 197 -13.98 -2.56 15.64
CA ASP A 197 -14.35 -3.91 15.19
C ASP A 197 -13.92 -4.15 13.75
N ALA A 198 -14.18 -3.20 12.85
CA ALA A 198 -13.74 -3.29 11.46
C ALA A 198 -12.20 -3.29 11.33
N SER A 199 -11.52 -2.54 12.20
CA SER A 199 -10.06 -2.54 12.26
C SER A 199 -9.50 -3.89 12.74
N VAL A 200 -10.06 -4.45 13.80
CA VAL A 200 -9.68 -5.77 14.32
C VAL A 200 -9.93 -6.85 13.27
N GLU A 201 -11.10 -6.85 12.61
CA GLU A 201 -11.40 -7.80 11.55
C GLU A 201 -10.37 -7.74 10.42
N SER A 202 -10.01 -6.53 9.97
CA SER A 202 -9.02 -6.37 8.90
C SER A 202 -7.64 -6.92 9.27
N HIS A 203 -7.22 -6.78 10.53
CA HIS A 203 -5.98 -7.38 11.01
C HIS A 203 -6.06 -8.90 11.08
N ILE A 204 -7.18 -9.45 11.57
CA ILE A 204 -7.42 -10.90 11.57
C ILE A 204 -7.36 -11.45 10.14
N MET A 205 -7.98 -10.77 9.17
CA MET A 205 -7.89 -11.14 7.76
C MET A 205 -6.44 -11.22 7.28
N GLY A 206 -5.58 -10.27 7.66
CA GLY A 206 -4.16 -10.28 7.36
C GLY A 206 -3.43 -11.51 7.94
N PHE A 207 -3.68 -11.83 9.20
CA PHE A 207 -3.09 -13.03 9.84
C PHE A 207 -3.59 -14.33 9.21
N ILE A 208 -4.85 -14.40 8.85
CA ILE A 208 -5.44 -15.58 8.18
C ILE A 208 -4.88 -15.72 6.76
N ALA A 209 -4.71 -14.63 6.02
CA ALA A 209 -4.07 -14.64 4.72
C ALA A 209 -2.64 -15.18 4.80
N GLU A 210 -1.85 -14.75 5.79
CA GLU A 210 -0.50 -15.27 6.00
C GLU A 210 -0.52 -16.76 6.40
N LYS A 211 -1.44 -17.17 7.25
CA LYS A 211 -1.63 -18.59 7.58
C LYS A 211 -1.98 -19.42 6.34
N SER A 212 -2.91 -18.93 5.51
CA SER A 212 -3.28 -19.55 4.24
C SER A 212 -2.07 -19.70 3.31
N ARG A 213 -1.31 -18.62 3.13
CA ARG A 213 -0.09 -18.63 2.32
C ARG A 213 0.91 -19.69 2.77
N LYS A 214 1.16 -19.79 4.08
CA LYS A 214 2.12 -20.76 4.66
C LYS A 214 1.62 -22.20 4.58
N THR A 215 0.33 -22.43 4.82
CA THR A 215 -0.25 -23.78 4.81
C THR A 215 -0.71 -24.26 3.44
N LYS A 216 -0.83 -23.35 2.46
CA LYS A 216 -1.38 -23.63 1.11
C LYS A 216 -2.83 -24.12 1.15
N GLN A 217 -3.61 -23.63 2.10
CA GLN A 217 -5.01 -24.00 2.29
C GLN A 217 -5.89 -22.75 2.35
N THR A 218 -7.15 -22.88 1.90
CA THR A 218 -8.17 -21.91 2.22
C THR A 218 -8.51 -22.01 3.71
N ILE A 219 -8.46 -20.90 4.41
CA ILE A 219 -8.67 -20.83 5.86
C ILE A 219 -9.98 -20.09 6.14
N PRO A 220 -10.94 -20.71 6.86
CA PRO A 220 -12.13 -20.02 7.33
C PRO A 220 -11.77 -19.01 8.44
N ILE A 221 -12.48 -17.88 8.48
CA ILE A 221 -12.42 -16.93 9.58
C ILE A 221 -13.52 -17.26 10.57
N GLN A 222 -13.14 -17.42 11.82
CA GLN A 222 -14.05 -17.54 12.96
C GLN A 222 -13.81 -16.32 13.84
N LEU A 223 -14.71 -15.35 13.76
CA LEU A 223 -14.76 -14.25 14.72
C LEU A 223 -15.43 -14.80 15.99
N THR A 224 -14.67 -15.02 17.04
CA THR A 224 -15.17 -15.44 18.38
C THR A 224 -15.67 -14.23 19.15
#